data_8c7d0483d4a2ef7ec2784687938decf5
#
_entry.id   8c7d0483d4a2ef7ec2784687938decf5
#
_cell.length_a   1.000
_cell.length_b   1.000
_cell.length_c   1.000
_cell.angle_alpha   90.00
_cell.angle_beta   90.00
_cell.angle_gamma   90.00
#
_symmetry.space_group_name_H-M   'P 1'
#
loop_
_entity.id
_entity.type
_entity.pdbx_description
1 polymer ?
#
loop_
_entity_poly.entity_id
_entity_poly.type
_entity_poly.pdbx_seq_one_letter_code
_entity_poly.pdbx_strand_id
1 'polypeptide(L)'
;MKKAVSFILAAVMLIMLPAGAFADSAQCSCDTPPVVMVNGFGTELYHDNGDGTQSAVFPMGAVEIVSAIPSLAGAFAALAAGEHELFRTLLSKALFHLMGNMMCTADGTAKISAKSYQTPTDTDIHKKDTHGQYQGENDGGRYIFGYDWRLDPVESARELEKYIEEVKAVTRHDKVVLCAHSEGTCVAASYISLYGSKNIEKVVFLSGAFQGITLVGNLFTKNLDVKGKADAFELFIETFLGGDTTGDFVSSLFSVL
;
A
#
# COMPACT_ATOMS: atom_id res chain seq x y z
N MET A 1 47.43 -19.15 40.35
CA MET A 1 46.23 -20.00 40.35
C MET A 1 44.98 -19.27 39.86
N LYS A 2 44.64 -18.05 40.33
CA LYS A 2 43.40 -17.34 39.92
C LYS A 2 43.30 -16.99 38.39
N LYS A 3 44.43 -16.68 37.74
CA LYS A 3 44.46 -16.38 36.28
C LYS A 3 44.28 -17.61 35.40
N ALA A 4 44.74 -18.79 35.81
CA ALA A 4 44.57 -20.04 35.07
C ALA A 4 43.11 -20.54 35.13
N VAL A 5 42.41 -20.35 36.25
CA VAL A 5 41.01 -20.72 36.40
C VAL A 5 40.10 -19.84 35.55
N SER A 6 40.39 -18.52 35.40
CA SER A 6 39.65 -17.62 34.54
C SER A 6 39.78 -18.00 33.05
N PHE A 7 40.95 -18.44 32.60
CA PHE A 7 41.15 -18.87 31.22
C PHE A 7 40.43 -20.18 30.92
N ILE A 8 40.40 -21.11 31.86
CA ILE A 8 39.67 -22.37 31.70
C ILE A 8 38.17 -22.15 31.67
N LEU A 9 37.62 -21.25 32.50
CA LEU A 9 36.19 -20.89 32.48
C LEU A 9 35.80 -20.22 31.16
N ALA A 10 36.62 -19.30 30.61
CA ALA A 10 36.38 -18.65 29.36
C ALA A 10 36.42 -19.63 28.17
N ALA A 11 37.37 -20.60 28.18
CA ALA A 11 37.47 -21.64 27.20
C ALA A 11 36.29 -22.63 27.26
N VAL A 12 35.80 -22.97 28.43
CA VAL A 12 34.60 -23.82 28.59
C VAL A 12 33.33 -23.12 28.19
N MET A 13 33.20 -21.80 28.40
CA MET A 13 32.06 -21.02 27.89
C MET A 13 32.07 -20.91 26.36
N LEU A 14 33.24 -20.86 25.70
CA LEU A 14 33.31 -20.89 24.23
C LEU A 14 32.96 -22.26 23.65
N ILE A 15 33.17 -23.35 24.37
CA ILE A 15 32.83 -24.71 23.94
C ILE A 15 31.36 -25.05 24.18
N MET A 16 30.71 -24.32 25.10
CA MET A 16 29.28 -24.47 25.44
C MET A 16 28.37 -23.60 24.59
N LEU A 17 28.87 -22.85 23.62
CA LEU A 17 28.01 -22.30 22.57
C LEU A 17 27.39 -23.49 21.82
N PRO A 18 26.06 -23.65 21.85
CA PRO A 18 25.44 -24.75 21.13
C PRO A 18 25.85 -24.66 19.68
N ALA A 19 26.51 -25.73 19.18
CA ALA A 19 26.83 -25.88 17.76
C ALA A 19 25.59 -25.87 16.84
N GLY A 20 24.41 -25.61 17.39
CA GLY A 20 23.14 -25.43 16.69
C GLY A 20 22.79 -23.98 16.35
N ALA A 21 23.65 -22.98 16.70
CA ALA A 21 23.38 -21.58 16.31
C ALA A 21 23.80 -21.24 14.86
N PHE A 22 24.52 -22.15 14.20
CA PHE A 22 24.71 -22.13 12.75
C PHE A 22 23.93 -23.31 12.16
N ALA A 23 22.61 -23.32 12.37
CA ALA A 23 21.78 -24.07 11.44
C ALA A 23 22.03 -23.40 10.09
N ASP A 24 22.84 -24.06 9.28
CA ASP A 24 22.98 -23.78 7.87
C ASP A 24 21.54 -23.76 7.34
N SER A 25 21.00 -22.56 7.11
CA SER A 25 19.67 -22.42 6.55
C SER A 25 19.84 -22.86 5.10
N ALA A 26 19.78 -24.19 4.90
CA ALA A 26 19.93 -24.75 3.57
C ALA A 26 19.00 -23.99 2.63
N GLN A 27 19.57 -23.41 1.60
CA GLN A 27 18.84 -22.72 0.56
C GLN A 27 17.70 -23.62 0.08
N CYS A 28 16.53 -23.06 -0.15
CA CYS A 28 15.43 -23.83 -0.70
C CYS A 28 15.81 -24.37 -2.08
N SER A 29 15.58 -25.64 -2.31
CA SER A 29 15.85 -26.33 -3.58
C SER A 29 14.58 -26.50 -4.44
N CYS A 30 13.46 -25.88 -4.08
CA CYS A 30 12.27 -25.95 -4.90
C CYS A 30 12.36 -25.02 -6.12
N ASP A 31 11.69 -25.37 -7.19
CA ASP A 31 11.73 -24.65 -8.48
C ASP A 31 10.77 -23.45 -8.52
N THR A 32 10.09 -23.14 -7.40
CA THR A 32 9.05 -22.12 -7.34
C THR A 32 9.50 -20.94 -6.47
N PRO A 33 9.99 -19.85 -7.06
CA PRO A 33 10.37 -18.68 -6.30
C PRO A 33 9.14 -17.97 -5.70
N PRO A 34 9.28 -17.31 -4.53
CA PRO A 34 8.21 -16.55 -3.93
C PRO A 34 7.77 -15.38 -4.83
N VAL A 35 6.48 -15.06 -4.80
CA VAL A 35 5.91 -13.96 -5.58
C VAL A 35 5.69 -12.77 -4.66
N VAL A 36 6.33 -11.65 -4.96
CA VAL A 36 6.08 -10.35 -4.32
C VAL A 36 5.11 -9.56 -5.19
N MET A 37 3.92 -9.30 -4.64
CA MET A 37 2.88 -8.49 -5.27
C MET A 37 3.01 -7.05 -4.80
N VAL A 38 3.17 -6.12 -5.73
CA VAL A 38 3.17 -4.68 -5.46
C VAL A 38 1.84 -4.11 -5.93
N ASN A 39 0.98 -3.78 -4.99
CA ASN A 39 -0.36 -3.29 -5.28
C ASN A 39 -0.32 -1.89 -5.91
N GLY A 40 -1.44 -1.50 -6.53
CA GLY A 40 -1.63 -0.17 -7.08
C GLY A 40 -2.22 0.81 -6.07
N PHE A 41 -2.62 1.96 -6.60
CA PHE A 41 -3.34 3.00 -5.89
C PHE A 41 -4.61 2.46 -5.21
N GLY A 42 -4.93 3.02 -4.03
CA GLY A 42 -6.21 2.76 -3.37
C GLY A 42 -6.22 1.57 -2.40
N THR A 43 -5.06 1.00 -2.08
CA THR A 43 -4.95 0.03 -0.98
C THR A 43 -5.16 0.72 0.36
N GLU A 44 -5.66 -0.03 1.34
CA GLU A 44 -5.90 0.47 2.70
C GLU A 44 -4.61 1.03 3.32
N LEU A 45 -4.74 2.18 3.96
CA LEU A 45 -3.66 2.84 4.68
C LEU A 45 -4.04 3.02 6.14
N TYR A 46 -3.16 2.59 7.05
CA TYR A 46 -3.35 2.71 8.49
C TYR A 46 -2.20 3.47 9.13
N HIS A 47 -2.54 4.35 10.06
CA HIS A 47 -1.59 5.01 10.95
C HIS A 47 -1.44 4.20 12.24
N ASP A 48 -0.22 3.96 12.66
CA ASP A 48 0.09 3.36 13.96
C ASP A 48 0.08 4.47 15.03
N ASN A 49 -0.84 4.38 15.98
CA ASN A 49 -0.99 5.37 17.05
C ASN A 49 0.09 5.24 18.15
N GLY A 50 0.95 4.22 18.08
CA GLY A 50 2.03 3.99 19.05
C GLY A 50 1.58 3.34 20.38
N ASP A 51 0.31 3.08 20.55
CA ASP A 51 -0.29 2.41 21.71
C ASP A 51 -0.77 0.97 21.41
N GLY A 52 -0.41 0.46 20.23
CA GLY A 52 -0.85 -0.84 19.72
C GLY A 52 -2.19 -0.79 18.98
N THR A 53 -2.78 0.40 18.82
CA THR A 53 -3.97 0.61 17.98
C THR A 53 -3.60 1.26 16.64
N GLN A 54 -4.49 1.13 15.67
CA GLN A 54 -4.34 1.74 14.37
C GLN A 54 -5.56 2.60 14.02
N SER A 55 -5.32 3.72 13.34
CA SER A 55 -6.34 4.58 12.78
C SER A 55 -6.34 4.48 11.26
N ALA A 56 -7.52 4.38 10.65
CA ALA A 56 -7.64 4.38 9.20
C ALA A 56 -7.24 5.76 8.64
N VAL A 57 -6.40 5.74 7.63
CA VAL A 57 -6.07 6.91 6.81
C VAL A 57 -6.84 6.82 5.49
N PHE A 58 -6.93 5.62 4.92
CA PHE A 58 -7.75 5.29 3.77
C PHE A 58 -8.23 3.82 3.86
N PRO A 59 -9.49 3.51 3.55
CA PRO A 59 -10.59 4.45 3.29
C PRO A 59 -10.94 5.27 4.54
N MET A 60 -11.72 6.34 4.35
CA MET A 60 -12.14 7.21 5.44
C MET A 60 -12.94 6.43 6.49
N GLY A 61 -12.68 6.71 7.76
CA GLY A 61 -13.36 6.08 8.88
C GLY A 61 -14.71 6.73 9.20
N ALA A 62 -15.44 6.12 10.14
CA ALA A 62 -16.75 6.62 10.57
C ALA A 62 -16.68 8.04 11.15
N VAL A 63 -15.59 8.41 11.80
CA VAL A 63 -15.40 9.74 12.40
C VAL A 63 -15.35 10.82 11.32
N GLU A 64 -14.60 10.59 10.25
CA GLU A 64 -14.47 11.49 9.10
C GLU A 64 -15.83 11.67 8.41
N ILE A 65 -16.54 10.57 8.19
CA ILE A 65 -17.89 10.59 7.58
C ILE A 65 -18.87 11.41 8.43
N VAL A 66 -18.98 11.10 9.71
CA VAL A 66 -19.89 11.81 10.62
C VAL A 66 -19.54 13.29 10.71
N SER A 67 -18.25 13.62 10.74
CA SER A 67 -17.80 15.03 10.81
C SER A 67 -18.10 15.81 9.52
N ALA A 68 -18.24 15.16 8.38
CA ALA A 68 -18.57 15.80 7.11
C ALA A 68 -20.07 16.11 6.96
N ILE A 69 -20.96 15.36 7.63
CA ILE A 69 -22.41 15.44 7.46
C ILE A 69 -22.96 16.88 7.60
N PRO A 70 -22.63 17.67 8.65
CA PRO A 70 -23.18 19.04 8.78
C PRO A 70 -22.78 19.96 7.62
N SER A 71 -21.54 19.83 7.14
CA SER A 71 -21.03 20.61 6.01
C SER A 71 -21.68 20.20 4.70
N LEU A 72 -21.89 18.90 4.47
CA LEU A 72 -22.61 18.39 3.29
C LEU A 72 -24.06 18.85 3.29
N ALA A 73 -24.78 18.70 4.40
CA ALA A 73 -26.16 19.15 4.51
C ALA A 73 -26.29 20.67 4.27
N GLY A 74 -25.39 21.47 4.82
CA GLY A 74 -25.32 22.89 4.57
C GLY A 74 -25.00 23.25 3.12
N ALA A 75 -24.11 22.50 2.47
CA ALA A 75 -23.78 22.68 1.04
C ALA A 75 -25.03 22.47 0.17
N PHE A 76 -25.76 21.38 0.38
CA PHE A 76 -27.01 21.15 -0.37
C PHE A 76 -28.07 22.23 -0.15
N ALA A 77 -28.23 22.69 1.08
CA ALA A 77 -29.14 23.79 1.35
C ALA A 77 -28.72 25.09 0.66
N ALA A 78 -27.44 25.41 0.65
CA ALA A 78 -26.89 26.55 -0.08
C ALA A 78 -27.09 26.44 -1.59
N LEU A 79 -26.88 25.26 -2.17
CA LEU A 79 -27.11 25.00 -3.58
C LEU A 79 -28.58 25.19 -3.96
N ALA A 80 -29.50 24.66 -3.15
CA ALA A 80 -30.94 24.82 -3.35
C ALA A 80 -31.40 26.28 -3.23
N ALA A 81 -30.69 27.09 -2.46
CA ALA A 81 -30.95 28.53 -2.29
C ALA A 81 -30.26 29.38 -3.41
N GLY A 82 -29.47 28.79 -4.29
CA GLY A 82 -28.69 29.51 -5.30
C GLY A 82 -27.44 30.21 -4.76
N GLU A 83 -27.03 29.90 -3.54
CA GLU A 83 -25.88 30.49 -2.86
C GLU A 83 -24.57 29.76 -3.20
N HIS A 84 -24.11 29.90 -4.45
CA HIS A 84 -23.01 29.11 -5.02
C HIS A 84 -21.68 29.26 -4.26
N GLU A 85 -21.33 30.42 -3.74
CA GLU A 85 -20.10 30.61 -2.97
C GLU A 85 -20.15 29.91 -1.60
N LEU A 86 -21.31 29.95 -0.95
CA LEU A 86 -21.54 29.21 0.29
C LEU A 86 -21.50 27.70 0.04
N PHE A 87 -22.12 27.24 -1.06
CA PHE A 87 -22.05 25.85 -1.49
C PHE A 87 -20.60 25.38 -1.62
N ARG A 88 -19.76 26.08 -2.41
CA ARG A 88 -18.34 25.75 -2.60
C ARG A 88 -17.59 25.70 -1.28
N THR A 89 -17.82 26.67 -0.40
CA THR A 89 -17.16 26.73 0.91
C THR A 89 -17.50 25.52 1.78
N LEU A 90 -18.79 25.18 1.86
CA LEU A 90 -19.26 24.07 2.69
C LEU A 90 -18.87 22.71 2.09
N LEU A 91 -18.93 22.57 0.77
CA LEU A 91 -18.47 21.36 0.09
C LEU A 91 -16.97 21.16 0.31
N SER A 92 -16.16 22.20 0.15
CA SER A 92 -14.72 22.14 0.42
C SER A 92 -14.43 21.71 1.85
N LYS A 93 -15.18 22.23 2.83
CA LYS A 93 -15.07 21.86 4.24
C LYS A 93 -15.42 20.38 4.46
N ALA A 94 -16.50 19.90 3.82
CA ALA A 94 -16.87 18.48 3.89
C ALA A 94 -15.80 17.57 3.31
N LEU A 95 -15.27 17.91 2.13
CA LEU A 95 -14.18 17.17 1.51
C LEU A 95 -12.92 17.16 2.37
N PHE A 96 -12.63 18.28 3.06
CA PHE A 96 -11.52 18.33 3.99
C PHE A 96 -11.73 17.39 5.21
N HIS A 97 -12.94 17.27 5.72
CA HIS A 97 -13.25 16.29 6.77
C HIS A 97 -13.08 14.86 6.27
N LEU A 98 -13.55 14.55 5.07
CA LEU A 98 -13.47 13.20 4.51
C LEU A 98 -12.05 12.78 4.15
N MET A 99 -11.25 13.68 3.58
CA MET A 99 -9.97 13.36 2.97
C MET A 99 -8.77 14.01 3.68
N GLY A 100 -8.97 14.70 4.79
CA GLY A 100 -7.92 15.43 5.48
C GLY A 100 -6.76 14.56 5.94
N ASN A 101 -7.05 13.33 6.35
CA ASN A 101 -6.05 12.34 6.75
C ASN A 101 -5.14 11.89 5.59
N MET A 102 -5.62 12.01 4.36
CA MET A 102 -4.87 11.64 3.16
C MET A 102 -3.97 12.75 2.63
N MET A 103 -4.01 13.94 3.23
CA MET A 103 -3.26 15.09 2.72
C MET A 103 -1.76 14.91 2.89
N CYS A 104 -1.02 15.37 1.89
CA CYS A 104 0.41 15.60 1.95
C CYS A 104 0.71 17.10 2.17
N THR A 105 1.92 17.39 2.60
CA THR A 105 2.50 18.74 2.65
C THR A 105 2.95 19.14 1.25
N ALA A 106 3.33 20.39 1.08
CA ALA A 106 3.75 20.92 -0.23
C ALA A 106 5.05 20.28 -0.77
N ASP A 107 5.84 19.67 0.09
CA ASP A 107 7.05 18.92 -0.26
C ASP A 107 6.79 17.43 -0.55
N GLY A 108 5.51 17.00 -0.54
CA GLY A 108 5.12 15.61 -0.81
C GLY A 108 5.17 14.67 0.40
N THR A 109 5.48 15.18 1.60
CA THR A 109 5.46 14.36 2.81
C THR A 109 4.03 14.15 3.29
N ALA A 110 3.66 12.93 3.68
CA ALA A 110 2.34 12.66 4.25
C ALA A 110 2.17 13.37 5.59
N LYS A 111 1.04 14.08 5.80
CA LYS A 111 0.71 14.71 7.09
C LYS A 111 0.50 13.69 8.20
N ILE A 112 -0.06 12.55 7.84
CA ILE A 112 -0.23 11.40 8.73
C ILE A 112 0.50 10.23 8.04
N SER A 113 1.57 9.74 8.66
CA SER A 113 2.30 8.58 8.14
C SER A 113 1.40 7.35 8.14
N ALA A 114 1.49 6.56 7.11
CA ALA A 114 0.69 5.34 6.99
C ALA A 114 1.53 4.18 6.49
N LYS A 115 1.10 2.97 6.83
CA LYS A 115 1.66 1.71 6.35
C LYS A 115 0.54 0.79 5.90
N SER A 116 0.81 -0.05 4.94
CA SER A 116 -0.18 -1.00 4.44
C SER A 116 0.39 -2.41 4.20
N TYR A 117 1.62 -2.71 4.65
CA TYR A 117 2.19 -4.04 4.51
C TYR A 117 2.36 -4.74 5.87
N GLN A 118 2.23 -6.05 5.83
CA GLN A 118 2.55 -6.92 6.97
C GLN A 118 3.98 -7.46 6.83
N THR A 119 4.62 -7.72 7.97
CA THR A 119 5.92 -8.40 7.97
C THR A 119 5.78 -9.76 7.31
N PRO A 120 6.66 -10.13 6.36
CA PRO A 120 6.64 -11.45 5.74
C PRO A 120 6.81 -12.55 6.79
N THR A 121 5.97 -13.55 6.71
CA THR A 121 6.10 -14.77 7.50
C THR A 121 6.38 -15.95 6.58
N ASP A 122 6.97 -17.02 7.13
CA ASP A 122 7.09 -18.27 6.40
C ASP A 122 5.69 -18.82 6.13
N THR A 123 5.15 -18.42 4.99
CA THR A 123 3.94 -19.05 4.47
C THR A 123 4.41 -20.32 3.79
N ASP A 124 3.91 -21.42 4.16
CA ASP A 124 4.15 -22.77 3.66
C ASP A 124 4.39 -22.92 2.12
N ILE A 125 5.18 -22.01 1.55
CA ILE A 125 5.61 -22.02 0.14
C ILE A 125 6.16 -23.40 -0.25
N HIS A 126 6.66 -24.15 0.74
CA HIS A 126 7.20 -25.48 0.59
C HIS A 126 6.17 -26.59 0.73
N LYS A 127 4.92 -26.31 1.09
CA LYS A 127 3.83 -27.28 1.12
C LYS A 127 3.37 -27.56 -0.30
N LYS A 128 3.43 -28.82 -0.69
CA LYS A 128 3.23 -29.29 -2.06
C LYS A 128 1.88 -28.98 -2.70
N ASP A 129 0.87 -28.65 -1.93
CA ASP A 129 -0.51 -28.62 -2.40
C ASP A 129 -0.99 -27.22 -2.81
N THR A 130 -0.13 -26.21 -2.71
CA THR A 130 -0.49 -24.81 -2.99
C THR A 130 -0.04 -24.31 -4.37
N HIS A 131 0.55 -25.17 -5.19
CA HIS A 131 0.98 -24.81 -6.53
C HIS A 131 -0.22 -24.47 -7.42
N GLY A 132 -0.54 -23.21 -7.54
CA GLY A 132 -1.38 -22.65 -8.59
C GLY A 132 -2.81 -22.28 -8.22
N GLN A 133 -3.29 -22.52 -7.01
CA GLN A 133 -4.62 -22.05 -6.60
C GLN A 133 -4.52 -20.92 -5.57
N TYR A 134 -5.05 -19.78 -5.91
CA TYR A 134 -5.19 -18.63 -5.03
C TYR A 134 -6.34 -18.85 -4.06
N GLN A 135 -6.09 -18.89 -2.77
CA GLN A 135 -7.11 -19.06 -1.73
C GLN A 135 -7.01 -18.02 -0.61
N GLY A 136 -6.67 -16.76 -0.91
CA GLY A 136 -6.63 -15.69 0.08
C GLY A 136 -5.32 -14.91 0.15
N GLU A 137 -5.25 -13.98 1.09
CA GLU A 137 -4.19 -12.96 1.14
C GLU A 137 -2.77 -13.49 1.43
N ASN A 138 -2.64 -14.69 2.01
CA ASN A 138 -1.35 -15.27 2.41
C ASN A 138 -1.12 -16.67 1.84
N ASP A 139 -1.60 -16.93 0.62
CA ASP A 139 -1.56 -18.27 0.08
C ASP A 139 -0.35 -18.53 -0.82
N GLY A 140 0.27 -19.66 -0.58
CA GLY A 140 1.11 -20.34 -1.56
C GLY A 140 2.32 -19.55 -2.05
N GLY A 141 3.06 -18.88 -1.18
CA GLY A 141 4.29 -18.18 -1.56
C GLY A 141 4.05 -16.83 -2.20
N ARG A 142 2.91 -16.21 -1.94
CA ARG A 142 2.62 -14.82 -2.31
C ARG A 142 2.79 -13.90 -1.13
N TYR A 143 3.51 -12.83 -1.37
CA TYR A 143 3.83 -11.80 -0.40
C TYR A 143 3.32 -10.48 -0.92
N ILE A 144 2.39 -9.84 -0.20
CA ILE A 144 1.79 -8.59 -0.63
C ILE A 144 2.56 -7.44 -0.01
N PHE A 145 3.20 -6.65 -0.86
CA PHE A 145 3.81 -5.39 -0.49
C PHE A 145 2.82 -4.26 -0.69
N GLY A 146 2.27 -3.76 0.41
CA GLY A 146 1.55 -2.50 0.43
C GLY A 146 2.50 -1.37 0.79
N TYR A 147 2.24 -0.18 0.30
CA TYR A 147 3.04 1.01 0.53
C TYR A 147 2.14 2.24 0.63
N ASP A 148 2.66 3.32 1.14
CA ASP A 148 1.93 4.59 1.14
C ASP A 148 1.94 5.18 -0.28
N TRP A 149 0.91 4.86 -1.05
CA TRP A 149 0.77 5.23 -2.46
C TRP A 149 0.61 6.76 -2.69
N ARG A 150 0.54 7.55 -1.62
CA ARG A 150 0.55 9.03 -1.70
C ARG A 150 1.96 9.60 -1.86
N LEU A 151 2.99 8.79 -1.62
CA LEU A 151 4.39 9.21 -1.59
C LEU A 151 5.10 8.93 -2.91
N ASP A 152 6.33 9.47 -3.01
CA ASP A 152 7.18 9.22 -4.16
C ASP A 152 7.45 7.71 -4.33
N PRO A 153 7.20 7.13 -5.51
CA PRO A 153 7.51 5.73 -5.81
C PRO A 153 8.97 5.33 -5.54
N VAL A 154 9.90 6.27 -5.58
CA VAL A 154 11.32 6.04 -5.25
C VAL A 154 11.50 5.71 -3.77
N GLU A 155 10.78 6.39 -2.88
CA GLU A 155 10.84 6.08 -1.44
C GLU A 155 10.18 4.72 -1.16
N SER A 156 9.03 4.44 -1.78
CA SER A 156 8.38 3.13 -1.71
C SER A 156 9.27 2.00 -2.24
N ALA A 157 10.08 2.26 -3.27
CA ALA A 157 11.06 1.31 -3.80
C ALA A 157 12.17 0.96 -2.81
N ARG A 158 12.57 1.89 -1.94
CA ARG A 158 13.53 1.62 -0.85
C ARG A 158 12.96 0.71 0.24
N GLU A 159 11.67 0.85 0.50
CA GLU A 159 10.95 -0.07 1.41
C GLU A 159 10.75 -1.44 0.77
N LEU A 160 10.45 -1.48 -0.53
CA LEU A 160 10.34 -2.72 -1.30
C LEU A 160 11.64 -3.54 -1.28
N GLU A 161 12.82 -2.90 -1.33
CA GLU A 161 14.10 -3.61 -1.21
C GLU A 161 14.20 -4.35 0.12
N LYS A 162 13.87 -3.68 1.23
CA LYS A 162 13.87 -4.31 2.57
C LYS A 162 12.89 -5.47 2.64
N TYR A 163 11.68 -5.26 2.11
CA TYR A 163 10.65 -6.29 2.08
C TYR A 163 11.07 -7.52 1.25
N ILE A 164 11.69 -7.32 0.09
CA ILE A 164 12.22 -8.41 -0.73
C ILE A 164 13.30 -9.20 0.02
N GLU A 165 14.22 -8.53 0.72
CA GLU A 165 15.23 -9.21 1.52
C GLU A 165 14.60 -10.01 2.68
N GLU A 166 13.54 -9.50 3.32
CA GLU A 166 12.79 -10.24 4.33
C GLU A 166 12.09 -11.46 3.74
N VAL A 167 11.45 -11.33 2.57
CA VAL A 167 10.83 -12.47 1.86
C VAL A 167 11.87 -13.53 1.52
N LYS A 168 13.02 -13.14 1.00
CA LYS A 168 14.13 -14.07 0.69
C LYS A 168 14.60 -14.80 1.94
N ALA A 169 14.73 -14.08 3.06
CA ALA A 169 15.18 -14.66 4.32
C ALA A 169 14.19 -15.71 4.86
N VAL A 170 12.88 -15.40 4.89
CA VAL A 170 11.87 -16.33 5.41
C VAL A 170 11.62 -17.51 4.49
N THR A 171 11.75 -17.34 3.18
CA THR A 171 11.53 -18.39 2.18
C THR A 171 12.80 -19.17 1.84
N ARG A 172 13.98 -18.67 2.22
CA ARG A 172 15.27 -19.24 1.87
C ARG A 172 15.52 -19.33 0.37
N HIS A 173 14.98 -18.37 -0.39
CA HIS A 173 15.21 -18.22 -1.82
C HIS A 173 16.16 -17.04 -2.08
N ASP A 174 16.96 -17.13 -3.13
CA ASP A 174 17.87 -16.04 -3.52
C ASP A 174 17.15 -14.93 -4.29
N LYS A 175 16.03 -15.26 -4.92
CA LYS A 175 15.29 -14.36 -5.79
C LYS A 175 13.79 -14.50 -5.60
N VAL A 176 13.08 -13.44 -6.00
CA VAL A 176 11.61 -13.38 -6.02
C VAL A 176 11.09 -13.16 -7.46
N VAL A 177 9.85 -13.53 -7.72
CA VAL A 177 9.09 -13.02 -8.85
C VAL A 177 8.41 -11.73 -8.41
N LEU A 178 8.68 -10.63 -9.09
CA LEU A 178 8.07 -9.34 -8.79
C LEU A 178 6.85 -9.13 -9.71
N CYS A 179 5.67 -9.07 -9.13
CA CYS A 179 4.42 -8.81 -9.84
C CYS A 179 3.85 -7.48 -9.37
N ALA A 180 3.75 -6.51 -10.28
CA ALA A 180 3.32 -5.16 -9.95
C ALA A 180 2.09 -4.73 -10.76
N HIS A 181 1.13 -4.08 -10.11
CA HIS A 181 -0.12 -3.66 -10.71
C HIS A 181 -0.28 -2.15 -10.65
N SER A 182 -0.80 -1.56 -11.74
CA SER A 182 -1.17 -0.13 -11.82
C SER A 182 -0.01 0.78 -11.37
N GLU A 183 -0.19 1.64 -10.37
CA GLU A 183 0.85 2.51 -9.79
C GLU A 183 2.02 1.71 -9.20
N GLY A 184 1.78 0.52 -8.65
CA GLY A 184 2.83 -0.37 -8.16
C GLY A 184 3.90 -0.70 -9.20
N THR A 185 3.58 -0.57 -10.50
CA THR A 185 4.56 -0.73 -11.57
C THR A 185 5.60 0.40 -11.57
N CYS A 186 5.23 1.60 -11.14
CA CYS A 186 6.17 2.71 -10.97
C CYS A 186 7.13 2.43 -9.81
N VAL A 187 6.62 1.87 -8.71
CA VAL A 187 7.45 1.44 -7.56
C VAL A 187 8.42 0.34 -7.98
N ALA A 188 7.94 -0.69 -8.68
CA ALA A 188 8.77 -1.78 -9.15
C ALA A 188 9.81 -1.33 -10.20
N ALA A 189 9.47 -0.41 -11.07
CA ALA A 189 10.41 0.19 -12.02
C ALA A 189 11.48 1.02 -11.31
N SER A 190 11.08 1.82 -10.30
CA SER A 190 12.02 2.57 -9.45
C SER A 190 12.96 1.63 -8.70
N TYR A 191 12.44 0.51 -8.17
CA TYR A 191 13.24 -0.53 -7.54
C TYR A 191 14.33 -1.07 -8.49
N ILE A 192 13.93 -1.46 -9.71
CA ILE A 192 14.87 -2.00 -10.70
C ILE A 192 15.93 -0.95 -11.09
N SER A 193 15.52 0.31 -11.21
CA SER A 193 16.43 1.43 -11.49
C SER A 193 17.47 1.64 -10.39
N LEU A 194 17.08 1.50 -9.12
CA LEU A 194 17.96 1.74 -7.96
C LEU A 194 18.87 0.53 -7.65
N TYR A 195 18.33 -0.68 -7.73
CA TYR A 195 18.97 -1.89 -7.19
C TYR A 195 19.30 -2.93 -8.25
N GLY A 196 18.82 -2.74 -9.49
CA GLY A 196 18.97 -3.71 -10.58
C GLY A 196 18.09 -4.95 -10.37
N SER A 197 18.45 -6.03 -11.06
CA SER A 197 17.66 -7.27 -11.10
C SER A 197 18.26 -8.42 -10.29
N LYS A 198 19.28 -8.19 -9.47
CA LYS A 198 20.01 -9.27 -8.76
C LYS A 198 19.10 -10.16 -7.91
N ASN A 199 18.08 -9.56 -7.26
CA ASN A 199 17.12 -10.23 -6.38
C ASN A 199 15.86 -10.70 -7.12
N ILE A 200 15.77 -10.47 -8.43
CA ILE A 200 14.57 -10.70 -9.22
C ILE A 200 14.80 -11.82 -10.22
N GLU A 201 13.95 -12.83 -10.17
CA GLU A 201 13.93 -13.91 -11.18
C GLU A 201 13.12 -13.48 -12.40
N LYS A 202 11.96 -12.87 -12.17
CA LYS A 202 11.04 -12.43 -13.21
C LYS A 202 10.26 -11.22 -12.74
N VAL A 203 9.94 -10.31 -13.66
CA VAL A 203 9.02 -9.18 -13.42
C VAL A 203 7.78 -9.33 -14.28
N VAL A 204 6.62 -9.09 -13.70
CA VAL A 204 5.34 -9.00 -14.39
C VAL A 204 4.71 -7.66 -14.09
N PHE A 205 4.44 -6.88 -15.13
CA PHE A 205 3.74 -5.61 -15.03
C PHE A 205 2.30 -5.77 -15.53
N LEU A 206 1.33 -5.44 -14.69
CA LEU A 206 -0.09 -5.48 -14.99
C LEU A 206 -0.64 -4.05 -15.03
N SER A 207 -1.22 -3.65 -16.16
CA SER A 207 -1.84 -2.31 -16.32
C SER A 207 -0.92 -1.17 -15.88
N GLY A 208 0.32 -1.16 -16.38
CA GLY A 208 1.38 -0.25 -15.92
C GLY A 208 1.07 1.22 -16.09
N ALA A 209 1.24 2.02 -15.03
CA ALA A 209 0.99 3.45 -14.99
C ALA A 209 2.23 4.31 -15.32
N PHE A 210 3.17 3.81 -16.13
CA PHE A 210 4.46 4.48 -16.42
C PHE A 210 4.35 5.86 -17.04
N GLN A 211 3.26 6.15 -17.72
CA GLN A 211 2.99 7.46 -18.35
C GLN A 211 1.93 8.27 -17.59
N GLY A 212 1.62 7.86 -16.36
CA GLY A 212 0.54 8.42 -15.58
C GLY A 212 -0.85 7.92 -16.02
N ILE A 213 -1.87 8.51 -15.43
CA ILE A 213 -3.28 8.18 -15.67
C ILE A 213 -3.97 9.45 -16.17
N THR A 214 -4.48 9.44 -17.39
CA THR A 214 -5.11 10.61 -18.03
C THR A 214 -6.25 11.19 -17.20
N LEU A 215 -7.07 10.35 -16.56
CA LEU A 215 -8.16 10.81 -15.71
C LEU A 215 -7.64 11.65 -14.55
N VAL A 216 -6.60 11.18 -13.88
CA VAL A 216 -5.96 11.88 -12.75
C VAL A 216 -5.30 13.17 -13.23
N GLY A 217 -4.58 13.12 -14.35
CA GLY A 217 -3.97 14.29 -14.96
C GLY A 217 -5.00 15.37 -15.32
N ASN A 218 -6.12 14.98 -15.91
CA ASN A 218 -7.21 15.89 -16.24
C ASN A 218 -7.84 16.54 -15.01
N LEU A 219 -7.96 15.80 -13.90
CA LEU A 219 -8.44 16.34 -12.62
C LEU A 219 -7.53 17.48 -12.13
N PHE A 220 -6.23 17.26 -12.12
CA PHE A 220 -5.27 18.27 -11.66
C PHE A 220 -5.13 19.46 -12.62
N THR A 221 -5.30 19.26 -13.92
CA THR A 221 -5.21 20.33 -14.91
C THR A 221 -6.54 21.07 -15.15
N LYS A 222 -7.59 20.74 -14.37
CA LYS A 222 -8.96 21.28 -14.52
C LYS A 222 -9.57 21.03 -15.92
N ASN A 223 -9.10 20.01 -16.61
CA ASN A 223 -9.61 19.58 -17.93
C ASN A 223 -10.65 18.47 -17.79
N LEU A 224 -11.38 18.43 -16.69
CA LEU A 224 -12.52 17.53 -16.53
C LEU A 224 -13.65 18.03 -17.41
N ASP A 225 -13.89 17.35 -18.51
CA ASP A 225 -15.16 17.44 -19.24
C ASP A 225 -16.21 16.58 -18.52
N VAL A 226 -16.88 17.19 -17.56
CA VAL A 226 -17.86 16.50 -16.71
C VAL A 226 -19.07 16.03 -17.54
N LYS A 227 -19.42 16.73 -18.60
CA LYS A 227 -20.60 16.41 -19.44
C LYS A 227 -20.43 15.13 -20.27
N GLY A 228 -19.20 14.80 -20.67
CA GLY A 228 -18.94 13.62 -21.51
C GLY A 228 -18.34 12.43 -20.77
N LYS A 229 -18.08 12.54 -19.46
CA LYS A 229 -17.36 11.52 -18.69
C LYS A 229 -18.02 11.19 -17.34
N ALA A 230 -19.29 11.55 -17.18
CA ALA A 230 -20.06 11.19 -15.99
C ALA A 230 -19.97 9.68 -15.72
N ASP A 231 -20.16 8.85 -16.78
CA ASP A 231 -20.10 7.40 -16.69
C ASP A 231 -18.73 6.87 -16.24
N ALA A 232 -17.63 7.49 -16.70
CA ALA A 232 -16.27 7.09 -16.29
C ALA A 232 -15.96 7.51 -14.85
N PHE A 233 -16.52 8.64 -14.41
CA PHE A 233 -16.40 9.10 -13.04
C PHE A 233 -17.27 8.26 -12.09
N GLU A 234 -18.47 7.89 -12.53
CA GLU A 234 -19.36 6.97 -11.83
C GLU A 234 -18.69 5.62 -11.62
N LEU A 235 -18.12 5.03 -12.67
CA LEU A 235 -17.37 3.79 -12.59
C LEU A 235 -16.15 3.91 -11.63
N PHE A 236 -15.47 5.05 -11.62
CA PHE A 236 -14.38 5.32 -10.70
C PHE A 236 -14.87 5.35 -9.25
N ILE A 237 -15.96 6.05 -8.98
CA ILE A 237 -16.56 6.14 -7.64
C ILE A 237 -17.08 4.77 -7.18
N GLU A 238 -17.78 4.03 -8.02
CA GLU A 238 -18.25 2.66 -7.71
C GLU A 238 -17.09 1.72 -7.40
N THR A 239 -16.02 1.81 -8.19
CA THR A 239 -14.84 0.96 -8.02
C THR A 239 -14.09 1.26 -6.72
N PHE A 240 -13.96 2.53 -6.34
CA PHE A 240 -13.10 2.96 -5.23
C PHE A 240 -13.84 3.22 -3.92
N LEU A 241 -15.13 3.55 -3.95
CA LEU A 241 -15.92 3.84 -2.75
C LEU A 241 -16.89 2.72 -2.37
N GLY A 242 -16.99 1.69 -3.19
CA GLY A 242 -17.62 0.41 -2.85
C GLY A 242 -19.10 0.49 -2.52
N GLY A 243 -19.98 0.63 -3.52
CA GLY A 243 -21.39 0.35 -3.36
C GLY A 243 -22.33 1.18 -4.24
N ASP A 244 -23.36 0.55 -4.75
CA ASP A 244 -24.37 1.07 -5.67
C ASP A 244 -25.01 2.40 -5.24
N THR A 245 -25.15 2.63 -3.93
CA THR A 245 -25.84 3.83 -3.39
C THR A 245 -24.96 5.08 -3.36
N THR A 246 -23.64 4.93 -3.27
CA THR A 246 -22.71 6.06 -3.22
C THR A 246 -22.44 6.58 -4.63
N GLY A 247 -22.36 5.70 -5.62
CA GLY A 247 -22.21 6.03 -7.03
C GLY A 247 -23.41 6.85 -7.53
N ASP A 248 -24.62 6.40 -7.30
CA ASP A 248 -25.85 7.10 -7.68
C ASP A 248 -25.95 8.49 -7.04
N PHE A 249 -25.54 8.63 -5.80
CA PHE A 249 -25.56 9.91 -5.09
C PHE A 249 -24.55 10.91 -5.67
N VAL A 250 -23.34 10.47 -5.94
CA VAL A 250 -22.27 11.32 -6.49
C VAL A 250 -22.55 11.65 -7.96
N SER A 251 -23.05 10.71 -8.74
CA SER A 251 -23.50 10.91 -10.12
C SER A 251 -24.61 11.93 -10.20
N SER A 252 -25.60 11.85 -9.32
CA SER A 252 -26.69 12.84 -9.20
C SER A 252 -26.13 14.22 -8.82
N LEU A 253 -25.15 14.30 -7.96
CA LEU A 253 -24.50 15.56 -7.55
C LEU A 253 -23.79 16.23 -8.76
N PHE A 254 -23.06 15.46 -9.56
CA PHE A 254 -22.36 15.99 -10.74
C PHE A 254 -23.26 16.27 -11.93
N SER A 255 -24.45 15.68 -12.00
CA SER A 255 -25.44 16.03 -13.03
C SER A 255 -26.08 17.41 -12.82
N VAL A 256 -25.99 17.96 -11.63
CA VAL A 256 -26.54 19.28 -11.23
C VAL A 256 -25.49 20.40 -11.29
N LEU A 257 -24.19 20.06 -11.33
CA LEU A 257 -23.06 20.99 -11.45
C LEU A 257 -22.65 21.18 -12.92
#